data_95a95b6fd4d421823654f65a53cf5e39
#
_entry.id   95a95b6fd4d421823654f65a53cf5e39
#
_cell.length_a   1.000
_cell.length_b   1.000
_cell.length_c   1.000
_cell.angle_alpha   90.00
_cell.angle_beta   90.00
_cell.angle_gamma   90.00
#
_symmetry.space_group_name_H-M   'P 1'
#
loop_
_entity.id
_entity.type
_entity.pdbx_description
1 polymer ?
#
loop_
_entity_poly.entity_id
_entity_poly.type
_entity_poly.pdbx_seq_one_letter_code
_entity_poly.pdbx_strand_id
1 'polypeptide(L)'
;MKEAISYVDINSSDAPIGAIIVDDENKIISRARNNTEHDPSGHAEVLAIRQAVDTLGVKKLYNCSIYITLEPCPMCATLISYTRLKNLYYGARDLKFGAVESNVKIFESNLSLFKPNIYSGILENECLELLKNHFANKRL
;
A
#
# COMPACT_ATOMS: atom_id res chain seq x y z
N MET A 1 -10.04 4.51 -1.28
CA MET A 1 -8.89 5.23 -1.84
C MET A 1 -8.81 6.70 -1.41
N LYS A 2 -9.91 7.44 -1.38
CA LYS A 2 -9.89 8.84 -0.94
C LYS A 2 -9.30 9.03 0.46
N GLU A 3 -9.60 8.12 1.38
CA GLU A 3 -9.03 8.14 2.73
C GLU A 3 -7.51 7.91 2.70
N ALA A 4 -7.02 7.02 1.85
CA ALA A 4 -5.59 6.78 1.70
C ALA A 4 -4.87 8.03 1.17
N ILE A 5 -5.45 8.68 0.17
CA ILE A 5 -4.91 9.93 -0.39
C ILE A 5 -4.89 11.04 0.67
N SER A 6 -5.97 11.20 1.43
CA SER A 6 -6.08 12.26 2.44
C SER A 6 -5.12 12.07 3.62
N TYR A 7 -4.67 10.85 3.87
CA TYR A 7 -3.77 10.53 4.98
C TYR A 7 -2.29 10.79 4.65
N VAL A 8 -1.96 11.03 3.40
CA VAL A 8 -0.59 11.35 2.97
C VAL A 8 -0.16 12.71 3.53
N ASP A 9 1.07 12.79 4.02
CA ASP A 9 1.67 14.05 4.44
C ASP A 9 2.49 14.64 3.28
N ILE A 10 1.90 15.61 2.59
CA ILE A 10 2.54 16.26 1.45
C ILE A 10 3.74 17.14 1.84
N ASN A 11 3.89 17.45 3.12
CA ASN A 11 5.01 18.26 3.63
C ASN A 11 6.18 17.40 4.12
N SER A 12 6.00 16.10 4.20
CA SER A 12 7.07 15.17 4.58
C SER A 12 8.15 15.09 3.50
N SER A 13 9.39 14.83 3.90
CA SER A 13 10.48 14.48 2.98
C SER A 13 10.33 13.07 2.42
N ASP A 14 9.50 12.24 3.05
CA ASP A 14 9.24 10.87 2.65
C ASP A 14 8.35 10.81 1.39
N ALA A 15 8.38 9.68 0.69
CA ALA A 15 7.49 9.47 -0.45
C ALA A 15 6.02 9.57 0.00
N PRO A 16 5.17 10.28 -0.76
CA PRO A 16 3.78 10.54 -0.36
C PRO A 16 2.88 9.35 -0.65
N ILE A 17 3.02 8.31 0.13
CA ILE A 17 2.27 7.06 0.00
C ILE A 17 1.41 6.87 1.24
N GLY A 18 0.13 6.57 1.01
CA GLY A 18 -0.84 6.27 2.06
C GLY A 18 -1.44 4.88 1.87
N ALA A 19 -1.79 4.24 2.98
CA ALA A 19 -2.43 2.93 2.99
C ALA A 19 -3.52 2.88 4.05
N ILE A 20 -4.65 2.26 3.69
CA ILE A 20 -5.81 2.08 4.56
C ILE A 20 -6.20 0.61 4.51
N ILE A 21 -6.47 0.01 5.66
CA ILE A 21 -7.06 -1.33 5.74
C ILE A 21 -8.48 -1.22 6.27
N VAL A 22 -9.41 -1.89 5.60
CA VAL A 22 -10.82 -1.95 5.97
C VAL A 22 -11.25 -3.41 6.15
N ASP A 23 -12.26 -3.65 6.99
CA ASP A 23 -12.89 -4.95 7.13
C ASP A 23 -13.95 -5.18 6.03
N ASP A 24 -14.67 -6.31 6.10
CA ASP A 24 -15.70 -6.67 5.12
C ASP A 24 -16.99 -5.82 5.22
N GLU A 25 -17.11 -5.01 6.27
CA GLU A 25 -18.18 -4.03 6.41
C GLU A 25 -17.72 -2.61 6.05
N ASN A 26 -16.53 -2.49 5.42
CA ASN A 26 -15.89 -1.22 5.05
C ASN A 26 -15.52 -0.32 6.24
N LYS A 27 -15.42 -0.90 7.43
CA LYS A 27 -14.92 -0.17 8.59
C LYS A 27 -13.40 -0.04 8.50
N ILE A 28 -12.89 1.16 8.70
CA ILE A 28 -11.44 1.39 8.70
C ILE A 28 -10.82 0.80 9.96
N ILE A 29 -9.89 -0.14 9.77
CA ILE A 29 -9.15 -0.79 10.84
C ILE A 29 -7.82 -0.08 11.09
N SER A 30 -7.14 0.36 10.03
CA SER A 30 -5.85 1.05 10.16
C SER A 30 -5.64 2.08 9.06
N ARG A 31 -4.81 3.06 9.38
CA ARG A 31 -4.33 4.09 8.45
C ARG A 31 -2.84 4.24 8.65
N ALA A 32 -2.10 4.36 7.57
CA ALA A 32 -0.67 4.61 7.65
C ALA A 32 -0.18 5.40 6.45
N ARG A 33 0.97 6.01 6.62
CA ARG A 33 1.73 6.68 5.56
C ARG A 33 3.20 6.34 5.73
N ASN A 34 3.99 6.51 4.68
CA ASN A 34 5.42 6.23 4.76
C ASN A 34 6.07 6.97 5.93
N ASN A 35 6.95 6.25 6.62
CA ASN A 35 7.80 6.79 7.68
C ASN A 35 9.11 6.01 7.67
N THR A 36 9.98 6.34 6.70
CA THR A 36 11.21 5.59 6.44
C THR A 36 12.47 6.26 7.00
N GLU A 37 12.33 7.38 7.69
CA GLU A 37 13.48 8.16 8.19
C GLU A 37 14.43 7.32 9.03
N HIS A 38 13.91 6.50 9.93
CA HIS A 38 14.69 5.63 10.81
C HIS A 38 14.36 4.14 10.66
N ASP A 39 13.55 3.79 9.66
CA ASP A 39 13.09 2.43 9.44
C ASP A 39 12.96 2.17 7.93
N PRO A 40 13.91 1.46 7.31
CA PRO A 40 13.83 1.18 5.87
C PRO A 40 12.62 0.35 5.48
N SER A 41 12.00 -0.34 6.44
CA SER A 41 10.76 -1.09 6.20
C SER A 41 9.50 -0.26 6.48
N GLY A 42 9.63 1.01 6.83
CA GLY A 42 8.53 1.89 7.22
C GLY A 42 7.64 2.36 6.05
N HIS A 43 7.34 1.47 5.13
CA HIS A 43 6.38 1.72 4.05
C HIS A 43 4.96 1.76 4.61
N ALA A 44 4.11 2.57 3.99
CA ALA A 44 2.73 2.73 4.43
C ALA A 44 2.00 1.39 4.60
N GLU A 45 2.21 0.47 3.67
CA GLU A 45 1.60 -0.87 3.68
C GLU A 45 2.03 -1.68 4.90
N VAL A 46 3.33 -1.69 5.20
CA VAL A 46 3.89 -2.41 6.36
C VAL A 46 3.28 -1.87 7.64
N LEU A 47 3.26 -0.54 7.79
CA LEU A 47 2.75 0.12 8.97
C LEU A 47 1.24 -0.11 9.14
N ALA A 48 0.47 -0.05 8.05
CA ALA A 48 -0.97 -0.31 8.08
C ALA A 48 -1.25 -1.77 8.49
N ILE A 49 -0.49 -2.72 7.96
CA ILE A 49 -0.64 -4.14 8.30
C ILE A 49 -0.31 -4.39 9.77
N ARG A 50 0.79 -3.85 10.27
CA ARG A 50 1.16 -3.98 11.69
C ARG A 50 0.06 -3.44 12.60
N GLN A 51 -0.45 -2.27 12.29
CA GLN A 51 -1.54 -1.64 13.03
C GLN A 51 -2.81 -2.51 13.04
N ALA A 52 -3.19 -3.03 11.87
CA ALA A 52 -4.38 -3.89 11.74
C ALA A 52 -4.23 -5.19 12.53
N VAL A 53 -3.07 -5.83 12.44
CA VAL A 53 -2.76 -7.06 13.18
C VAL A 53 -2.85 -6.82 14.69
N ASP A 54 -2.30 -5.73 15.18
CA ASP A 54 -2.35 -5.36 16.60
C ASP A 54 -3.78 -5.04 17.04
N THR A 55 -4.52 -4.26 16.25
CA THR A 55 -5.89 -3.87 16.56
C THR A 55 -6.83 -5.07 16.64
N LEU A 56 -6.71 -6.00 15.71
CA LEU A 56 -7.58 -7.18 15.63
C LEU A 56 -7.07 -8.37 16.45
N GLY A 57 -5.81 -8.33 16.90
CA GLY A 57 -5.20 -9.42 17.66
C GLY A 57 -5.03 -10.71 16.86
N VAL A 58 -4.84 -10.62 15.53
CA VAL A 58 -4.74 -11.77 14.63
C VAL A 58 -3.54 -11.63 13.70
N LYS A 59 -3.03 -12.77 13.21
CA LYS A 59 -1.92 -12.79 12.23
C LYS A 59 -2.41 -12.75 10.79
N LYS A 60 -3.66 -13.12 10.55
CA LYS A 60 -4.24 -13.23 9.21
C LYS A 60 -5.42 -12.28 9.08
N LEU A 61 -5.46 -11.55 7.99
CA LEU A 61 -6.46 -10.51 7.72
C LEU A 61 -7.42 -10.97 6.61
N TYR A 62 -7.98 -12.18 6.76
CA TYR A 62 -8.75 -12.89 5.73
C TYR A 62 -9.90 -12.08 5.11
N ASN A 63 -10.58 -11.27 5.93
CA ASN A 63 -11.76 -10.54 5.49
C ASN A 63 -11.47 -9.05 5.31
N CYS A 64 -10.20 -8.68 5.24
CA CYS A 64 -9.79 -7.29 5.11
C CYS A 64 -9.33 -6.98 3.70
N SER A 65 -9.45 -5.71 3.34
CA SER A 65 -8.95 -5.15 2.08
C SER A 65 -7.96 -4.05 2.38
N ILE A 66 -6.95 -3.90 1.53
CA ILE A 66 -5.97 -2.82 1.64
C ILE A 66 -6.07 -1.90 0.42
N TYR A 67 -6.06 -0.60 0.68
CA TYR A 67 -6.03 0.47 -0.34
C TYR A 67 -4.71 1.20 -0.23
N ILE A 68 -3.96 1.27 -1.31
CA ILE A 68 -2.62 1.89 -1.35
C ILE A 68 -2.59 2.89 -2.51
N THR A 69 -2.03 4.07 -2.28
CA THR A 69 -1.95 5.09 -3.33
C THR A 69 -0.98 4.73 -4.45
N LEU A 70 -0.01 3.86 -4.17
CA LEU A 70 1.00 3.41 -5.13
C LEU A 70 1.08 1.88 -5.14
N GLU A 71 1.37 1.31 -6.31
CA GLU A 71 1.60 -0.14 -6.46
C GLU A 71 2.66 -0.62 -5.47
N PRO A 72 2.38 -1.70 -4.70
CA PRO A 72 3.34 -2.18 -3.70
C PRO A 72 4.62 -2.74 -4.30
N CYS A 73 5.72 -2.51 -3.61
CA CYS A 73 7.02 -3.07 -3.90
C CYS A 73 7.08 -4.58 -3.54
N PRO A 74 8.17 -5.30 -3.86
CA PRO A 74 8.27 -6.74 -3.54
C PRO A 74 8.09 -7.06 -2.06
N MET A 75 8.69 -6.28 -1.17
CA MET A 75 8.56 -6.46 0.28
C MET A 75 7.10 -6.37 0.72
N CYS A 76 6.41 -5.33 0.30
CA CYS A 76 5.02 -5.08 0.71
C CYS A 76 4.05 -6.08 0.08
N ALA A 77 4.24 -6.42 -1.20
CA ALA A 77 3.41 -7.41 -1.88
C ALA A 77 3.52 -8.79 -1.20
N THR A 78 4.72 -9.19 -0.81
CA THR A 78 4.97 -10.44 -0.10
C THR A 78 4.30 -10.43 1.28
N LEU A 79 4.40 -9.33 2.01
CA LEU A 79 3.75 -9.18 3.31
C LEU A 79 2.21 -9.23 3.18
N ILE A 80 1.66 -8.61 2.16
CA ILE A 80 0.23 -8.69 1.84
C ILE A 80 -0.20 -10.16 1.67
N SER A 81 0.61 -10.94 0.95
CA SER A 81 0.37 -12.38 0.78
C SER A 81 0.40 -13.13 2.12
N TYR A 82 1.42 -12.88 2.94
CA TYR A 82 1.60 -13.55 4.23
C TYR A 82 0.45 -13.29 5.21
N THR A 83 -0.14 -12.11 5.15
CA THR A 83 -1.26 -11.75 6.02
C THR A 83 -2.61 -12.15 5.46
N ARG A 84 -2.66 -12.71 4.25
CA ARG A 84 -3.87 -13.22 3.63
C ARG A 84 -4.95 -12.15 3.39
N LEU A 85 -4.54 -10.91 3.15
CA LEU A 85 -5.47 -9.85 2.76
C LEU A 85 -6.27 -10.29 1.53
N LYS A 86 -7.59 -10.12 1.60
CA LYS A 86 -8.50 -10.62 0.58
C LYS A 86 -8.43 -9.82 -0.72
N ASN A 87 -8.41 -8.50 -0.59
CA ASN A 87 -8.40 -7.61 -1.74
C ASN A 87 -7.26 -6.59 -1.63
N LEU A 88 -6.62 -6.33 -2.76
CA LEU A 88 -5.59 -5.30 -2.92
C LEU A 88 -6.07 -4.29 -3.95
N TYR A 89 -6.26 -3.06 -3.51
CA TYR A 89 -6.58 -1.92 -4.37
C TYR A 89 -5.40 -0.97 -4.39
N TYR A 90 -4.92 -0.58 -5.56
CA TYR A 90 -3.92 0.48 -5.63
C TYR A 90 -4.25 1.49 -6.72
N GLY A 91 -3.71 2.71 -6.56
CA GLY A 91 -3.96 3.82 -7.47
C GLY A 91 -2.98 3.83 -8.63
N ALA A 92 -1.81 4.40 -8.41
CA ALA A 92 -0.79 4.57 -9.44
C ALA A 92 0.07 3.31 -9.57
N ARG A 93 0.53 3.03 -10.79
CA ARG A 93 1.56 2.01 -11.04
C ARG A 93 2.93 2.58 -10.68
N ASP A 94 3.79 1.73 -10.16
CA ASP A 94 5.19 2.04 -9.92
C ASP A 94 6.02 1.29 -10.96
N LEU A 95 6.43 2.00 -12.01
CA LEU A 95 7.17 1.41 -13.13
C LEU A 95 8.58 0.97 -12.74
N LYS A 96 9.09 1.44 -11.62
CA LYS A 96 10.45 1.13 -11.16
C LYS A 96 10.50 0.00 -10.13
N PHE A 97 9.60 0.01 -9.14
CA PHE A 97 9.62 -0.93 -8.02
C PHE A 97 8.33 -1.73 -7.87
N GLY A 98 7.31 -1.48 -8.68
CA GLY A 98 6.04 -2.17 -8.56
C GLY A 98 6.17 -3.68 -8.76
N ALA A 99 5.63 -4.46 -7.83
CA ALA A 99 5.80 -5.90 -7.81
C ALA A 99 4.49 -6.67 -8.03
N VAL A 100 3.43 -5.98 -8.44
CA VAL A 100 2.15 -6.61 -8.75
C VAL A 100 1.96 -6.79 -10.26
N GLU A 101 2.10 -5.70 -11.02
CA GLU A 101 1.86 -5.69 -12.47
C GLU A 101 3.02 -5.11 -13.28
N SER A 102 3.85 -4.24 -12.69
CA SER A 102 4.79 -3.40 -13.46
C SER A 102 6.17 -4.03 -13.66
N ASN A 103 6.71 -4.77 -12.70
CA ASN A 103 8.03 -5.38 -12.79
C ASN A 103 8.00 -6.85 -12.36
N VAL A 104 8.57 -7.16 -11.18
CA VAL A 104 8.50 -8.51 -10.61
C VAL A 104 7.05 -8.78 -10.26
N LYS A 105 6.38 -9.56 -11.06
CA LYS A 105 4.98 -9.96 -10.81
C LYS A 105 4.96 -11.08 -9.79
N ILE A 106 5.13 -10.70 -8.52
CA ILE A 106 5.39 -11.67 -7.44
C ILE A 106 4.26 -12.68 -7.25
N PHE A 107 3.02 -12.28 -7.51
CA PHE A 107 1.87 -13.18 -7.40
C PHE A 107 1.76 -14.15 -8.57
N GLU A 108 2.51 -13.94 -9.64
CA GLU A 108 2.62 -14.83 -10.80
C GLU A 108 3.91 -15.64 -10.77
N SER A 109 4.73 -15.50 -9.72
CA SER A 109 5.98 -16.23 -9.56
C SER A 109 5.74 -17.69 -9.16
N ASN A 110 6.82 -18.50 -9.15
CA ASN A 110 6.76 -19.89 -8.71
C ASN A 110 6.64 -20.05 -7.19
N LEU A 111 6.62 -18.95 -6.45
CA LEU A 111 6.42 -18.99 -5.01
C LEU A 111 4.96 -19.32 -4.70
N SER A 112 4.75 -20.20 -3.71
CA SER A 112 3.41 -20.59 -3.26
C SER A 112 2.82 -19.50 -2.36
N LEU A 113 2.56 -18.33 -2.95
CA LEU A 113 2.01 -17.19 -2.25
C LEU A 113 0.49 -17.17 -2.36
N PHE A 114 -0.17 -16.71 -1.28
CA PHE A 114 -1.58 -16.36 -1.36
C PHE A 114 -1.74 -15.14 -2.26
N LYS A 115 -2.62 -15.24 -3.25
CA LYS A 115 -2.90 -14.16 -4.18
C LYS A 115 -4.20 -13.45 -3.81
N PRO A 116 -4.15 -12.15 -3.44
CA PRO A 116 -5.37 -11.38 -3.24
C PRO A 116 -6.08 -11.13 -4.57
N ASN A 117 -7.35 -10.72 -4.51
CA ASN A 117 -7.99 -10.10 -5.67
C ASN A 117 -7.34 -8.73 -5.89
N ILE A 118 -6.94 -8.42 -7.11
CA ILE A 118 -6.16 -7.23 -7.43
C ILE A 118 -6.99 -6.28 -8.28
N TYR A 119 -7.05 -5.01 -7.86
CA TYR A 119 -7.74 -3.93 -8.54
C TYR A 119 -6.81 -2.73 -8.64
N SER A 120 -6.35 -2.41 -9.84
CA SER A 120 -5.41 -1.30 -10.10
C SER A 120 -6.14 -0.07 -10.65
N GLY A 121 -5.45 1.07 -10.64
CA GLY A 121 -5.94 2.29 -11.27
C GLY A 121 -7.05 3.01 -10.50
N ILE A 122 -7.22 2.72 -9.22
CA ILE A 122 -8.27 3.35 -8.40
C ILE A 122 -7.84 4.78 -8.05
N LEU A 123 -8.56 5.77 -8.60
CA LEU A 123 -8.20 7.18 -8.49
C LEU A 123 -6.75 7.43 -8.93
N GLU A 124 -6.37 6.80 -10.04
CA GLU A 124 -4.99 6.81 -10.54
C GLU A 124 -4.44 8.22 -10.74
N ASN A 125 -5.22 9.12 -11.32
CA ASN A 125 -4.76 10.49 -11.59
C ASN A 125 -4.46 11.26 -10.31
N GLU A 126 -5.32 11.15 -9.32
CA GLU A 126 -5.13 11.78 -8.00
C GLU A 126 -3.89 11.22 -7.30
N CYS A 127 -3.67 9.91 -7.39
CA CYS A 127 -2.49 9.26 -6.83
C CYS A 127 -1.20 9.70 -7.55
N LEU A 128 -1.24 9.80 -8.88
CA LEU A 128 -0.11 10.30 -9.66
C LEU A 128 0.24 11.75 -9.34
N GLU A 129 -0.76 12.60 -9.09
CA GLU A 129 -0.56 13.99 -8.72
C GLU A 129 0.23 14.11 -7.41
N LEU A 130 -0.02 13.27 -6.43
CA LEU A 130 0.75 13.24 -5.18
C LEU A 130 2.25 13.06 -5.46
N LEU A 131 2.59 12.11 -6.32
CA LEU A 131 3.98 11.80 -6.67
C LEU A 131 4.62 12.92 -7.50
N LYS A 132 3.91 13.43 -8.49
CA LYS A 132 4.40 14.53 -9.34
C LYS A 132 4.72 15.77 -8.51
N ASN A 133 3.82 16.16 -7.63
CA ASN A 133 4.00 17.34 -6.79
C ASN A 133 5.18 17.16 -5.83
N HIS A 134 5.35 15.98 -5.26
CA HIS A 134 6.47 15.68 -4.37
C HIS A 134 7.82 15.80 -5.11
N PHE A 135 7.96 15.18 -6.28
CA PHE A 135 9.20 15.22 -7.05
C PHE A 135 9.47 16.60 -7.64
N ALA A 136 8.45 17.34 -8.04
CA ALA A 136 8.62 18.72 -8.52
C ALA A 136 9.19 19.62 -7.42
N ASN A 137 8.69 19.49 -6.19
CA ASN A 137 9.17 20.26 -5.04
C ASN A 137 10.61 19.92 -4.67
N LYS A 138 11.04 18.68 -4.85
CA LYS A 138 12.43 18.27 -4.57
C LYS A 138 13.46 18.75 -5.58
N ARG A 139 13.03 19.15 -6.78
CA ARG A 139 13.93 19.66 -7.83
C ARG A 139 14.26 21.16 -7.69
N LEU A 140 13.59 21.80 -6.76
CA LEU A 140 13.86 23.20 -6.44
C LEU A 140 14.96 23.29 -5.37
#